data_c95e8c1d64452b1895c459bbc58a3cc8
#
_entry.id   c95e8c1d64452b1895c459bbc58a3cc8
#
_cell.length_a   1.000
_cell.length_b   1.000
_cell.length_c   1.000
_cell.angle_alpha   90.00
_cell.angle_beta   90.00
_cell.angle_gamma   90.00
#
_symmetry.space_group_name_H-M   'P 1'
#
loop_
_entity.id
_entity.type
_entity.pdbx_description
1 polymer ?
#
loop_
_entity_poly.entity_id
_entity_poly.type
_entity_poly.pdbx_seq_one_letter_code
_entity_poly.pdbx_strand_id
1 'polypeptide(L)'
;MFTPAAAADTPSVTPLIFGTLGANGWYVTSVTINWDKSPLGYLSESGCAADTITGDTPGKLYDCTVTWGDPYNTTVEVKKTLKVDVTPPAVTPSPARPPDANGWYNHAVAVGFSGTDGTSKIASCTSATYAGPDNANTAVAGSCTDNAGNVSQRSFALKFDGTAPSIAAVPARPPDSNGWYNHPITVGFSGADGTSGVASCSSATYSGPDSPAKALSGSCTDNAGNAAGASFPLKYDATPPKLSKLAASPGNRRLVLSWVASSDTQLIHVMRASSARGVKAGLVYSGTGARFRDSRLKVGARYRYTVTAIDQAGNSVSKTLTVTATGPLLAPAPAQTVSRPPLLRWTPVKGAGYYNVQLVRGKKILSTWPATNHFRLPRSWVFEGHRYRLHRGVYRWYVWPGFGTFSSNKYGSVLGGSSFVFSPG
;
A
#
# COMPACT_ATOMS: atom_id res chain seq x y z
N MET A 1 3.52 120.04 -5.92
CA MET A 1 3.44 118.56 -6.12
C MET A 1 4.25 117.91 -5.05
N PHE A 2 3.60 117.40 -3.99
CA PHE A 2 4.34 116.58 -3.00
C PHE A 2 4.38 115.14 -3.57
N THR A 3 5.56 114.68 -3.86
CA THR A 3 5.76 113.23 -4.11
C THR A 3 5.59 112.53 -2.78
N PRO A 4 4.82 111.45 -2.67
CA PRO A 4 4.72 110.74 -1.42
C PRO A 4 6.13 110.06 -1.24
N ALA A 5 6.62 110.21 -0.04
CA ALA A 5 7.87 109.50 0.36
C ALA A 5 7.59 107.99 0.26
N ALA A 6 8.46 107.30 -0.46
CA ALA A 6 8.40 105.82 -0.49
C ALA A 6 8.50 105.35 0.97
N ALA A 7 7.52 104.48 1.31
CA ALA A 7 7.60 103.83 2.63
C ALA A 7 8.98 103.13 2.76
N ALA A 8 9.66 103.51 3.79
CA ALA A 8 10.93 102.85 4.08
C ALA A 8 10.70 101.39 4.36
N ASP A 9 11.42 100.47 3.64
CA ASP A 9 11.37 99.04 3.87
C ASP A 9 11.71 98.71 5.34
N THR A 10 10.81 97.98 5.99
CA THR A 10 11.06 97.59 7.38
C THR A 10 12.17 96.54 7.43
N PRO A 11 13.16 96.73 8.36
CA PRO A 11 14.22 95.79 8.51
C PRO A 11 13.75 94.31 8.76
N SER A 12 14.22 93.39 7.99
CA SER A 12 13.86 91.97 8.09
C SER A 12 15.08 91.06 7.83
N VAL A 13 15.08 89.94 8.50
CA VAL A 13 16.02 88.81 8.29
C VAL A 13 15.20 87.61 7.99
N THR A 14 15.40 87.02 6.78
CA THR A 14 14.61 85.84 6.36
C THR A 14 15.61 84.72 6.03
N PRO A 15 15.44 83.52 6.62
CA PRO A 15 16.28 82.39 6.25
C PRO A 15 15.88 81.87 4.89
N LEU A 16 16.80 81.73 3.95
CA LEU A 16 16.64 81.08 2.65
C LEU A 16 17.24 79.68 2.76
N ILE A 17 16.35 78.67 2.71
CA ILE A 17 16.73 77.29 2.97
C ILE A 17 16.54 76.48 1.68
N PHE A 18 17.61 75.81 1.27
CA PHE A 18 17.71 74.99 0.05
C PHE A 18 18.00 73.55 0.44
N GLY A 19 17.08 72.63 0.19
CA GLY A 19 17.15 71.21 0.48
C GLY A 19 15.77 70.57 0.30
N THR A 20 15.70 69.26 0.21
CA THR A 20 14.43 68.56 0.11
C THR A 20 13.84 68.35 1.49
N LEU A 21 12.68 68.96 1.74
CA LEU A 21 11.97 68.76 2.98
C LEU A 21 11.23 67.39 2.93
N GLY A 22 11.49 66.55 3.91
CA GLY A 22 10.82 65.30 4.14
C GLY A 22 9.68 65.41 5.14
N ALA A 23 9.51 64.39 5.98
CA ALA A 23 8.45 64.35 6.98
C ALA A 23 8.86 65.05 8.29
N ASN A 24 7.86 65.50 9.08
CA ASN A 24 8.07 66.00 10.45
C ASN A 24 9.08 67.13 10.58
N GLY A 25 9.27 67.95 9.52
CA GLY A 25 10.22 69.08 9.49
C GLY A 25 11.67 68.69 9.35
N TRP A 26 11.98 67.47 8.97
CA TRP A 26 13.30 66.98 8.62
C TRP A 26 13.63 67.26 7.14
N TYR A 27 14.86 67.49 6.83
CA TYR A 27 15.42 67.49 5.47
C TYR A 27 16.07 66.14 5.17
N VAL A 28 15.76 65.58 4.03
CA VAL A 28 16.22 64.26 3.57
C VAL A 28 17.37 64.32 2.54
N THR A 29 17.83 65.52 2.27
CA THR A 29 19.02 65.84 1.48
C THR A 29 19.92 66.82 2.25
N SER A 30 21.15 67.03 1.79
CA SER A 30 21.96 68.15 2.27
C SER A 30 21.14 69.43 2.20
N VAL A 31 21.29 70.27 3.22
CA VAL A 31 20.55 71.53 3.32
C VAL A 31 21.52 72.69 3.47
N THR A 32 21.31 73.72 2.67
CA THR A 32 22.05 74.99 2.75
C THR A 32 21.13 76.09 3.33
N ILE A 33 21.57 76.79 4.28
CA ILE A 33 20.94 78.00 4.81
C ILE A 33 21.71 79.24 4.38
N ASN A 34 21.00 80.19 3.85
CA ASN A 34 21.41 81.56 3.57
C ASN A 34 20.47 82.53 4.26
N TRP A 35 20.87 83.82 4.36
CA TRP A 35 20.01 84.83 4.99
C TRP A 35 19.82 86.01 4.04
N ASP A 36 18.54 86.29 3.77
CA ASP A 36 18.12 87.48 3.11
C ASP A 36 17.96 88.58 4.17
N LYS A 37 18.64 89.70 3.98
CA LYS A 37 18.70 90.83 4.92
C LYS A 37 18.32 92.11 4.20
N SER A 38 17.18 92.69 4.55
CA SER A 38 16.61 93.85 3.90
C SER A 38 16.23 94.92 4.93
N PRO A 39 16.52 96.21 4.67
CA PRO A 39 17.35 96.74 3.56
C PRO A 39 18.84 96.50 3.72
N LEU A 40 19.56 96.56 2.60
CA LEU A 40 21.02 96.51 2.63
C LEU A 40 21.64 97.73 3.34
N GLY A 41 22.83 97.60 3.91
CA GLY A 41 23.49 98.70 4.60
C GLY A 41 23.40 98.70 6.12
N TYR A 42 23.34 97.50 6.69
CA TYR A 42 23.32 97.27 8.14
C TYR A 42 24.69 97.61 8.78
N LEU A 43 24.66 97.94 10.09
CA LEU A 43 25.87 98.28 10.87
C LEU A 43 26.68 97.08 11.27
N SER A 44 26.03 96.03 11.66
CA SER A 44 26.67 94.80 12.09
C SER A 44 25.82 93.58 11.88
N GLU A 45 26.46 92.38 11.71
CA GLU A 45 25.75 91.09 11.73
C GLU A 45 26.58 90.05 12.52
N SER A 46 25.90 89.06 13.08
CA SER A 46 26.48 87.94 13.81
C SER A 46 25.69 86.70 13.52
N GLY A 47 26.39 85.59 13.24
CA GLY A 47 25.73 84.25 13.02
C GLY A 47 25.03 84.13 11.70
N CYS A 48 25.13 85.11 10.75
CA CYS A 48 24.42 85.15 9.48
C CYS A 48 25.19 84.52 8.30
N ALA A 49 26.26 83.79 8.54
CA ALA A 49 27.07 83.16 7.49
C ALA A 49 26.25 82.03 6.85
N ALA A 50 26.37 81.88 5.52
CA ALA A 50 25.85 80.75 4.83
C ALA A 50 26.51 79.47 5.33
N ASP A 51 25.73 78.38 5.48
CA ASP A 51 26.24 77.11 5.92
C ASP A 51 25.52 75.98 5.24
N THR A 52 26.20 74.83 5.07
CA THR A 52 25.63 73.62 4.46
C THR A 52 25.81 72.44 5.39
N ILE A 53 24.72 71.81 5.73
CA ILE A 53 24.70 70.56 6.48
C ILE A 53 24.63 69.40 5.44
N THR A 54 25.62 68.53 5.39
CA THR A 54 25.76 67.43 4.45
C THR A 54 25.49 66.07 5.09
N GLY A 55 25.42 66.00 6.43
CA GLY A 55 25.17 64.76 7.19
C GLY A 55 24.07 64.92 8.19
N ASP A 56 23.76 63.80 8.84
CA ASP A 56 22.65 63.71 9.78
C ASP A 56 22.89 64.57 11.02
N THR A 57 21.83 65.31 11.40
CA THR A 57 21.83 66.08 12.67
C THR A 57 20.38 66.16 13.23
N PRO A 58 20.20 65.89 14.53
CA PRO A 58 18.87 65.95 15.16
C PRO A 58 18.38 67.39 15.32
N GLY A 59 19.27 68.37 15.12
CA GLY A 59 18.91 69.79 15.15
C GLY A 59 20.16 70.66 15.28
N LYS A 60 20.44 71.47 14.26
CA LYS A 60 21.48 72.55 14.32
C LYS A 60 20.78 73.89 14.39
N LEU A 61 21.05 74.61 15.47
CA LEU A 61 20.46 75.94 15.67
C LEU A 61 21.32 76.96 14.91
N TYR A 62 20.71 77.81 14.15
CA TYR A 62 21.19 78.97 13.52
C TYR A 62 20.56 80.20 14.21
N ASP A 63 21.32 81.16 14.55
CA ASP A 63 20.95 82.40 15.22
C ASP A 63 21.56 83.57 14.47
N CYS A 64 20.77 84.20 13.63
CA CYS A 64 21.25 85.35 12.83
C CYS A 64 20.68 86.66 13.42
N THR A 65 21.60 87.50 13.85
CA THR A 65 21.30 88.83 14.39
C THR A 65 21.86 89.94 13.49
N VAL A 66 21.05 90.87 13.07
CA VAL A 66 21.45 92.02 12.23
C VAL A 66 20.98 93.30 12.88
N THR A 67 21.86 94.27 12.91
CA THR A 67 21.60 95.63 13.52
C THR A 67 21.68 96.69 12.43
N TRP A 68 20.65 97.48 12.29
CA TRP A 68 20.58 98.63 11.38
C TRP A 68 20.71 99.93 12.21
N GLY A 69 21.42 100.89 11.67
CA GLY A 69 21.54 102.24 12.23
C GLY A 69 20.38 103.17 11.79
N ASP A 70 20.59 104.43 11.93
CA ASP A 70 19.66 105.48 11.49
C ASP A 70 19.32 105.34 9.99
N PRO A 71 18.01 105.42 9.58
CA PRO A 71 16.85 105.80 10.35
C PRO A 71 16.13 104.73 11.14
N TYR A 72 16.62 103.45 11.05
CA TYR A 72 15.90 102.29 11.58
C TYR A 72 16.18 102.01 13.06
N ASN A 73 17.43 102.19 13.49
CA ASN A 73 17.91 101.95 14.87
C ASN A 73 17.31 100.71 15.51
N THR A 74 17.33 99.59 14.78
CA THR A 74 16.73 98.35 15.22
C THR A 74 17.59 97.11 15.00
N THR A 75 17.44 96.15 15.88
CA THR A 75 18.06 94.82 15.80
C THR A 75 17.01 93.73 15.56
N VAL A 76 17.22 92.84 14.56
CA VAL A 76 16.37 91.74 14.29
C VAL A 76 17.19 90.44 14.52
N GLU A 77 16.67 89.57 15.39
CA GLU A 77 17.21 88.26 15.68
C GLU A 77 16.27 87.21 15.12
N VAL A 78 16.78 86.27 14.34
CA VAL A 78 15.99 85.15 13.80
C VAL A 78 16.70 83.83 14.08
N LYS A 79 16.03 82.99 14.87
CA LYS A 79 16.48 81.63 15.19
C LYS A 79 15.77 80.61 14.29
N LYS A 80 16.59 79.73 13.69
CA LYS A 80 16.11 78.60 12.87
C LYS A 80 16.86 77.32 13.21
N THR A 81 16.14 76.33 13.62
CA THR A 81 16.68 74.95 13.82
C THR A 81 16.42 74.14 12.58
N LEU A 82 17.47 73.52 12.01
CA LEU A 82 17.42 72.63 10.89
C LEU A 82 17.72 71.21 11.38
N LYS A 83 16.80 70.27 11.07
CA LYS A 83 16.95 68.85 11.31
C LYS A 83 17.23 68.19 9.96
N VAL A 84 18.30 67.40 9.89
CA VAL A 84 18.69 66.72 8.66
C VAL A 84 18.90 65.25 8.95
N ASP A 85 18.30 64.41 8.15
CA ASP A 85 18.50 62.95 8.18
C ASP A 85 18.46 62.40 6.75
N VAL A 86 19.63 62.07 6.23
CA VAL A 86 19.79 61.55 4.86
C VAL A 86 20.02 60.04 4.83
N THR A 87 20.08 59.41 6.01
CA THR A 87 20.40 57.99 6.17
C THR A 87 19.12 57.18 6.31
N PRO A 88 18.82 56.29 5.34
CA PRO A 88 17.66 55.41 5.49
C PRO A 88 17.82 54.38 6.61
N PRO A 89 16.73 53.89 7.21
CA PRO A 89 16.79 52.92 8.30
C PRO A 89 17.43 51.59 7.90
N ALA A 90 18.16 50.96 8.84
CA ALA A 90 18.59 49.57 8.68
C ALA A 90 17.42 48.62 9.02
N VAL A 91 17.03 47.72 8.07
CA VAL A 91 15.85 46.85 8.18
C VAL A 91 16.26 45.40 8.42
N THR A 92 15.57 44.74 9.36
CA THR A 92 15.75 43.33 9.71
C THR A 92 14.42 42.58 9.62
N PRO A 93 14.30 41.53 8.76
CA PRO A 93 13.12 40.68 8.72
C PRO A 93 13.13 39.68 9.88
N SER A 94 11.92 39.34 10.39
CA SER A 94 11.72 38.37 11.47
C SER A 94 10.48 37.52 11.18
N PRO A 95 10.65 36.25 10.79
CA PRO A 95 9.50 35.35 10.62
C PRO A 95 8.88 35.03 11.99
N ALA A 96 7.54 34.95 12.05
CA ALA A 96 6.79 34.71 13.27
C ALA A 96 6.97 33.26 13.83
N ARG A 97 7.48 32.36 13.02
CA ARG A 97 7.77 30.98 13.40
C ARG A 97 8.93 30.39 12.56
N PRO A 98 9.60 29.33 13.05
CA PRO A 98 10.58 28.61 12.25
C PRO A 98 9.90 27.83 11.11
N PRO A 99 10.67 27.34 10.10
CA PRO A 99 10.20 26.40 9.11
C PRO A 99 9.65 25.12 9.72
N ASP A 100 8.70 24.46 9.04
CA ASP A 100 8.03 23.24 9.51
C ASP A 100 8.94 22.01 9.38
N ALA A 101 9.57 21.82 8.23
CA ALA A 101 10.50 20.71 7.97
C ALA A 101 11.56 21.10 6.94
N ASN A 102 12.81 20.68 7.14
CA ASN A 102 13.93 20.81 6.19
C ASN A 102 14.10 22.21 5.57
N GLY A 103 13.74 23.26 6.33
CA GLY A 103 13.81 24.65 5.87
C GLY A 103 12.62 25.10 5.00
N TRP A 104 11.56 24.30 4.91
CA TRP A 104 10.32 24.61 4.23
C TRP A 104 9.24 25.06 5.21
N TYR A 105 8.37 25.94 4.72
CA TYR A 105 7.10 26.28 5.35
C TYR A 105 5.98 25.56 4.60
N ASN A 106 5.10 24.87 5.31
CA ASN A 106 3.93 24.19 4.71
C ASN A 106 2.59 24.82 5.17
N HIS A 107 2.69 25.87 5.96
CA HIS A 107 1.55 26.70 6.38
C HIS A 107 1.93 28.17 6.25
N ALA A 108 0.93 29.05 6.20
CA ALA A 108 1.14 30.48 6.12
C ALA A 108 2.14 30.98 7.17
N VAL A 109 3.08 31.81 6.75
CA VAL A 109 4.07 32.43 7.60
C VAL A 109 4.00 33.94 7.51
N ALA A 110 3.80 34.62 8.65
CA ALA A 110 3.89 36.06 8.75
C ALA A 110 5.37 36.45 8.96
N VAL A 111 5.81 37.47 8.25
CA VAL A 111 7.13 38.05 8.38
C VAL A 111 6.96 39.51 8.81
N GLY A 112 7.41 39.82 10.02
CA GLY A 112 7.53 41.20 10.51
C GLY A 112 8.86 41.80 10.05
N PHE A 113 8.86 43.11 9.87
CA PHE A 113 10.08 43.87 9.62
C PHE A 113 10.30 44.85 10.78
N SER A 114 11.49 44.91 11.28
CA SER A 114 11.92 45.89 12.29
C SER A 114 13.08 46.69 11.76
N GLY A 115 13.24 47.89 12.25
CA GLY A 115 14.33 48.74 11.78
C GLY A 115 15.03 49.50 12.93
N THR A 116 16.21 49.96 12.67
CA THR A 116 16.95 50.92 13.52
C THR A 116 17.36 52.12 12.68
N ASP A 117 17.20 53.31 13.24
CA ASP A 117 17.68 54.56 12.71
C ASP A 117 18.32 55.39 13.83
N GLY A 118 19.49 55.96 13.55
CA GLY A 118 20.29 56.69 14.56
C GLY A 118 19.77 58.10 14.84
N THR A 119 19.23 58.77 13.83
CA THR A 119 18.98 60.21 13.85
C THR A 119 17.48 60.54 14.04
N SER A 120 16.64 60.29 13.08
CA SER A 120 15.24 60.61 13.16
C SER A 120 14.36 59.54 13.86
N LYS A 121 14.93 58.32 14.06
CA LYS A 121 14.25 57.12 14.61
C LYS A 121 13.18 56.56 13.67
N ILE A 122 12.79 55.34 13.93
CA ILE A 122 11.77 54.63 13.11
C ILE A 122 10.38 55.25 13.35
N ALA A 123 9.71 55.56 12.25
CA ALA A 123 8.28 55.96 12.24
C ALA A 123 7.37 54.71 12.11
N SER A 124 7.68 53.82 11.18
CA SER A 124 6.87 52.61 10.96
C SER A 124 7.63 51.52 10.19
N CYS A 125 7.26 50.25 10.40
CA CYS A 125 7.70 49.16 9.59
C CYS A 125 6.49 48.31 9.14
N THR A 126 6.61 47.63 8.01
CA THR A 126 5.55 46.77 7.45
C THR A 126 5.62 45.36 8.02
N SER A 127 4.57 44.58 7.78
CA SER A 127 4.54 43.12 7.90
C SER A 127 3.80 42.53 6.71
N ALA A 128 4.12 41.31 6.33
CA ALA A 128 3.41 40.60 5.27
C ALA A 128 3.35 39.11 5.56
N THR A 129 2.34 38.43 5.02
CA THR A 129 2.15 36.99 5.19
C THR A 129 2.30 36.30 3.84
N TYR A 130 3.06 35.22 3.81
CA TYR A 130 3.10 34.31 2.67
C TYR A 130 2.24 33.07 2.96
N ALA A 131 1.31 32.76 2.06
CA ALA A 131 0.40 31.63 2.19
C ALA A 131 0.28 30.81 0.89
N GLY A 132 1.24 30.97 -0.02
CA GLY A 132 1.28 30.36 -1.34
C GLY A 132 1.35 31.38 -2.47
N PRO A 133 1.49 30.91 -3.70
CA PRO A 133 1.57 29.51 -4.15
C PRO A 133 2.86 28.79 -3.73
N ASP A 134 2.86 27.44 -3.91
CA ASP A 134 4.04 26.61 -3.65
C ASP A 134 5.22 27.07 -4.50
N ASN A 135 6.37 27.24 -3.86
CA ASN A 135 7.57 27.76 -4.52
C ASN A 135 8.84 27.45 -3.70
N ALA A 136 9.82 26.83 -4.36
CA ALA A 136 11.09 26.47 -3.76
C ALA A 136 12.02 27.69 -3.53
N ASN A 137 11.73 28.84 -4.14
CA ASN A 137 12.55 30.03 -4.07
C ASN A 137 11.68 31.29 -4.17
N THR A 138 11.08 31.70 -3.08
CA THR A 138 10.24 32.91 -2.99
C THR A 138 10.74 33.82 -1.88
N ALA A 139 10.17 35.02 -1.80
CA ALA A 139 10.52 35.99 -0.78
C ALA A 139 9.34 36.87 -0.38
N VAL A 140 9.32 37.28 0.87
CA VAL A 140 8.43 38.31 1.41
C VAL A 140 9.19 39.60 1.50
N ALA A 141 8.74 40.65 0.83
CA ALA A 141 9.33 41.98 0.89
C ALA A 141 8.63 42.84 1.95
N GLY A 142 9.42 43.71 2.61
CA GLY A 142 8.91 44.69 3.52
C GLY A 142 9.86 45.88 3.65
N SER A 143 9.40 46.93 4.31
CA SER A 143 10.15 48.20 4.46
C SER A 143 9.97 48.77 5.84
N CYS A 144 10.94 49.63 6.21
CA CYS A 144 10.77 50.57 7.32
C CYS A 144 10.95 52.00 6.82
N THR A 145 10.22 52.90 7.41
CA THR A 145 10.26 54.34 7.18
C THR A 145 10.69 55.02 8.51
N ASP A 146 11.65 55.96 8.46
CA ASP A 146 12.02 56.77 9.59
C ASP A 146 11.12 58.03 9.74
N ASN A 147 11.34 58.79 10.78
CA ASN A 147 10.56 60.02 11.01
C ASN A 147 10.96 61.15 10.05
N ALA A 148 12.05 61.10 9.35
CA ALA A 148 12.38 62.02 8.27
C ALA A 148 11.71 61.66 6.95
N GLY A 149 11.21 60.44 6.78
CA GLY A 149 10.56 59.95 5.56
C GLY A 149 11.47 59.12 4.65
N ASN A 150 12.72 58.81 5.05
CA ASN A 150 13.58 57.91 4.31
C ASN A 150 13.04 56.48 4.45
N VAL A 151 13.11 55.73 3.36
CA VAL A 151 12.56 54.35 3.26
C VAL A 151 13.67 53.37 2.89
N SER A 152 13.76 52.28 3.61
CA SER A 152 14.59 51.15 3.26
C SER A 152 13.76 49.87 3.11
N GLN A 153 14.14 49.02 2.15
CA GLN A 153 13.43 47.77 1.85
C GLN A 153 14.36 46.58 2.10
N ARG A 154 13.75 45.46 2.52
CA ARG A 154 14.41 44.17 2.69
C ARG A 154 13.43 43.05 2.28
N SER A 155 14.00 41.90 1.85
CA SER A 155 13.26 40.70 1.56
C SER A 155 13.73 39.58 2.46
N PHE A 156 12.79 38.76 2.92
CA PHE A 156 13.00 37.48 3.60
C PHE A 156 12.79 36.35 2.61
N ALA A 157 13.87 35.64 2.25
CA ALA A 157 13.79 34.47 1.37
C ALA A 157 13.24 33.27 2.12
N LEU A 158 12.35 32.50 1.50
CA LEU A 158 11.75 31.30 2.06
C LEU A 158 11.43 30.25 0.99
N LYS A 159 11.22 29.01 1.43
CA LYS A 159 10.70 27.91 0.64
C LYS A 159 9.32 27.58 1.17
N PHE A 160 8.34 27.45 0.28
CA PHE A 160 6.97 27.17 0.67
C PHE A 160 6.41 26.03 -0.15
N ASP A 161 5.80 25.05 0.53
CA ASP A 161 5.08 23.94 -0.10
C ASP A 161 3.96 23.49 0.85
N GLY A 162 2.73 23.82 0.50
CA GLY A 162 1.53 23.44 1.24
C GLY A 162 0.80 22.25 0.62
N THR A 163 1.33 21.64 -0.45
CA THR A 163 0.68 20.55 -1.20
C THR A 163 1.26 19.21 -0.77
N ALA A 164 0.40 18.27 -0.37
CA ALA A 164 0.83 16.91 -0.06
C ALA A 164 1.20 16.12 -1.33
N PRO A 165 2.12 15.14 -1.24
CA PRO A 165 2.51 14.32 -2.39
C PRO A 165 1.33 13.49 -2.93
N SER A 166 1.31 13.24 -4.23
CA SER A 166 0.49 12.16 -4.79
C SER A 166 0.99 10.81 -4.28
N ILE A 167 0.09 9.79 -4.16
CA ILE A 167 0.48 8.49 -3.64
C ILE A 167 -0.18 7.36 -4.41
N ALA A 168 0.57 6.29 -4.70
CA ALA A 168 0.11 5.07 -5.32
C ALA A 168 0.60 3.83 -4.54
N ALA A 169 -0.26 2.81 -4.45
CA ALA A 169 0.10 1.52 -3.88
C ALA A 169 0.71 0.61 -4.95
N VAL A 170 1.85 -0.03 -4.65
CA VAL A 170 2.61 -0.90 -5.56
C VAL A 170 2.81 -2.26 -4.90
N PRO A 171 1.98 -3.27 -5.23
CA PRO A 171 2.18 -4.62 -4.70
C PRO A 171 3.45 -5.24 -5.28
N ALA A 172 4.23 -5.92 -4.44
CA ALA A 172 5.51 -6.54 -4.82
C ALA A 172 5.36 -7.71 -5.82
N ARG A 173 4.15 -8.27 -5.96
CA ARG A 173 3.81 -9.34 -6.88
C ARG A 173 2.32 -9.33 -7.23
N PRO A 174 1.90 -9.96 -8.34
CA PRO A 174 0.49 -10.15 -8.64
C PRO A 174 -0.15 -11.18 -7.68
N PRO A 175 -1.49 -11.26 -7.62
CA PRO A 175 -2.21 -12.32 -6.92
C PRO A 175 -1.83 -13.72 -7.43
N ASP A 176 -1.89 -14.74 -6.55
CA ASP A 176 -1.52 -16.12 -6.87
C ASP A 176 -2.58 -16.81 -7.74
N SER A 177 -3.88 -16.61 -7.42
CA SER A 177 -4.99 -17.21 -8.14
C SER A 177 -6.27 -16.39 -7.97
N ASN A 178 -7.03 -16.15 -9.06
CA ASN A 178 -8.36 -15.52 -9.06
C ASN A 178 -8.46 -14.22 -8.23
N GLY A 179 -7.38 -13.45 -8.16
CA GLY A 179 -7.32 -12.21 -7.39
C GLY A 179 -7.06 -12.42 -5.89
N TRP A 180 -6.70 -13.64 -5.47
CA TRP A 180 -6.30 -13.97 -4.10
C TRP A 180 -4.79 -14.09 -3.96
N TYR A 181 -4.28 -13.70 -2.80
CA TYR A 181 -2.94 -14.00 -2.33
C TYR A 181 -3.00 -15.17 -1.35
N ASN A 182 -2.16 -16.18 -1.56
CA ASN A 182 -2.07 -17.34 -0.66
C ASN A 182 -0.67 -17.47 0.00
N HIS A 183 0.17 -16.47 -0.20
CA HIS A 183 1.45 -16.29 0.48
C HIS A 183 1.59 -14.84 0.95
N PRO A 184 2.46 -14.53 1.90
CA PRO A 184 2.69 -13.16 2.36
C PRO A 184 2.92 -12.18 1.22
N ILE A 185 2.27 -11.02 1.30
CA ILE A 185 2.35 -9.94 0.31
C ILE A 185 2.83 -8.66 0.96
N THR A 186 3.85 -8.05 0.38
CA THR A 186 4.29 -6.70 0.73
C THR A 186 3.77 -5.72 -0.32
N VAL A 187 3.18 -4.63 0.14
CA VAL A 187 2.75 -3.50 -0.68
C VAL A 187 3.62 -2.32 -0.31
N GLY A 188 4.41 -1.83 -1.26
CA GLY A 188 5.09 -0.56 -1.17
C GLY A 188 4.14 0.58 -1.54
N PHE A 189 4.42 1.77 -1.02
CA PHE A 189 3.75 2.98 -1.46
C PHE A 189 4.79 3.88 -2.13
N SER A 190 4.44 4.50 -3.23
CA SER A 190 5.28 5.45 -3.95
C SER A 190 4.52 6.74 -4.16
N GLY A 191 5.23 7.85 -4.17
CA GLY A 191 4.62 9.15 -4.33
C GLY A 191 5.41 10.03 -5.30
N ALA A 192 4.77 11.13 -5.72
CA ALA A 192 5.44 12.20 -6.46
C ALA A 192 4.96 13.55 -5.90
N ASP A 193 5.90 14.47 -5.72
CA ASP A 193 5.69 15.84 -5.33
C ASP A 193 6.55 16.77 -6.20
N GLY A 194 5.95 17.84 -6.70
CA GLY A 194 6.57 18.72 -7.70
C GLY A 194 7.37 19.88 -7.11
N THR A 195 7.20 20.20 -5.84
CA THR A 195 7.77 21.41 -5.21
C THR A 195 8.89 21.08 -4.25
N SER A 196 8.59 20.41 -3.15
CA SER A 196 9.61 20.02 -2.17
C SER A 196 10.22 18.64 -2.44
N GLY A 197 9.52 17.80 -3.22
CA GLY A 197 9.89 16.44 -3.50
C GLY A 197 9.54 15.47 -2.36
N VAL A 198 9.42 14.17 -2.67
CA VAL A 198 9.08 13.14 -1.68
C VAL A 198 10.27 12.87 -0.75
N ALA A 199 10.06 12.93 0.54
CA ALA A 199 11.05 12.60 1.56
C ALA A 199 11.06 11.08 1.85
N SER A 200 9.87 10.48 2.05
CA SER A 200 9.76 9.05 2.34
C SER A 200 8.38 8.51 2.05
N CYS A 201 8.31 7.20 1.75
CA CYS A 201 7.07 6.46 1.67
C CYS A 201 7.17 5.17 2.50
N SER A 202 6.05 4.72 3.04
CA SER A 202 5.96 3.51 3.84
C SER A 202 5.80 2.25 2.99
N SER A 203 5.88 1.09 3.63
CA SER A 203 5.45 -0.20 3.09
C SER A 203 4.69 -0.98 4.17
N ALA A 204 3.84 -1.91 3.75
CA ALA A 204 3.08 -2.78 4.64
C ALA A 204 3.10 -4.22 4.13
N THR A 205 3.24 -5.19 5.05
CA THR A 205 3.22 -6.62 4.73
C THR A 205 2.01 -7.28 5.38
N TYR A 206 1.36 -8.18 4.65
CA TYR A 206 0.29 -9.01 5.17
C TYR A 206 0.62 -10.49 5.01
N SER A 207 0.46 -11.25 6.09
CA SER A 207 0.73 -12.69 6.16
C SER A 207 -0.39 -13.49 6.84
N GLY A 208 -1.57 -12.89 6.98
CA GLY A 208 -2.73 -13.50 7.64
C GLY A 208 -3.26 -12.64 8.79
N PRO A 209 -4.41 -13.06 9.33
CA PRO A 209 -5.23 -14.23 9.02
C PRO A 209 -5.93 -14.14 7.66
N ASP A 210 -6.57 -15.28 7.22
CA ASP A 210 -7.36 -15.32 6.00
C ASP A 210 -8.48 -14.28 6.03
N SER A 211 -8.67 -13.59 4.89
CA SER A 211 -9.65 -12.50 4.79
C SER A 211 -10.08 -12.29 3.33
N PRO A 212 -11.39 -12.28 3.04
CA PRO A 212 -11.91 -11.98 1.70
C PRO A 212 -11.85 -10.48 1.36
N ALA A 213 -11.59 -9.62 2.35
CA ALA A 213 -11.55 -8.16 2.19
C ALA A 213 -10.62 -7.55 3.24
N LYS A 214 -9.36 -7.41 2.91
CA LYS A 214 -8.35 -6.73 3.72
C LYS A 214 -7.86 -5.48 2.99
N ALA A 215 -7.57 -4.43 3.73
CA ALA A 215 -6.89 -3.26 3.20
C ALA A 215 -5.54 -3.06 3.94
N LEU A 216 -4.49 -2.78 3.18
CA LEU A 216 -3.20 -2.34 3.69
C LEU A 216 -3.08 -0.84 3.45
N SER A 217 -2.82 -0.07 4.50
CA SER A 217 -2.65 1.37 4.41
C SER A 217 -1.18 1.75 4.47
N GLY A 218 -0.85 2.83 3.79
CA GLY A 218 0.47 3.45 3.86
C GLY A 218 0.41 4.93 3.53
N SER A 219 1.51 5.62 3.70
CA SER A 219 1.64 7.06 3.53
C SER A 219 2.95 7.43 2.85
N CYS A 220 2.95 8.57 2.18
CA CYS A 220 4.15 9.28 1.75
C CYS A 220 4.19 10.65 2.41
N THR A 221 5.37 11.13 2.72
CA THR A 221 5.63 12.46 3.26
C THR A 221 6.64 13.16 2.35
N ASP A 222 6.43 14.45 2.06
CA ASP A 222 7.36 15.28 1.31
C ASP A 222 8.43 15.93 2.21
N ASN A 223 9.35 16.70 1.62
CA ASN A 223 10.39 17.40 2.37
C ASN A 223 9.87 18.62 3.15
N ALA A 224 8.68 19.12 2.84
CA ALA A 224 8.03 20.19 3.60
C ALA A 224 7.23 19.66 4.81
N GLY A 225 7.05 18.33 4.91
CA GLY A 225 6.34 17.68 6.00
C GLY A 225 4.86 17.44 5.72
N ASN A 226 4.36 17.71 4.51
CA ASN A 226 2.99 17.35 4.14
C ASN A 226 2.90 15.84 3.92
N ALA A 227 1.78 15.22 4.30
CA ALA A 227 1.59 13.78 4.20
C ALA A 227 0.30 13.41 3.45
N ALA A 228 0.38 12.39 2.61
CA ALA A 228 -0.76 11.77 1.96
C ALA A 228 -0.84 10.27 2.32
N GLY A 229 -2.05 9.71 2.36
CA GLY A 229 -2.31 8.32 2.64
C GLY A 229 -3.05 7.62 1.50
N ALA A 230 -2.75 6.32 1.32
CA ALA A 230 -3.48 5.44 0.41
C ALA A 230 -3.72 4.07 1.03
N SER A 231 -4.67 3.31 0.47
CA SER A 231 -4.94 1.94 0.87
C SER A 231 -4.98 1.01 -0.33
N PHE A 232 -4.51 -0.21 -0.16
CA PHE A 232 -4.52 -1.28 -1.15
C PHE A 232 -5.46 -2.40 -0.68
N PRO A 233 -6.58 -2.65 -1.38
CA PRO A 233 -7.48 -3.74 -1.06
C PRO A 233 -6.90 -5.06 -1.56
N LEU A 234 -7.02 -6.13 -0.76
CA LEU A 234 -6.58 -7.47 -1.12
C LEU A 234 -7.50 -8.55 -0.56
N LYS A 235 -7.44 -9.73 -1.17
CA LYS A 235 -8.04 -10.98 -0.68
C LYS A 235 -6.90 -11.91 -0.32
N TYR A 236 -6.95 -12.51 0.86
CA TYR A 236 -5.90 -13.39 1.36
C TYR A 236 -6.50 -14.68 1.91
N ASP A 237 -5.97 -15.82 1.47
CA ASP A 237 -6.31 -17.14 1.97
C ASP A 237 -5.10 -18.06 1.79
N ALA A 238 -4.46 -18.44 2.89
CA ALA A 238 -3.32 -19.35 2.93
C ALA A 238 -3.69 -20.74 3.48
N THR A 239 -4.98 -20.98 3.75
CA THR A 239 -5.45 -22.24 4.33
C THR A 239 -5.90 -23.21 3.25
N PRO A 240 -5.21 -24.35 3.04
CA PRO A 240 -5.65 -25.35 2.07
C PRO A 240 -7.03 -25.95 2.41
N PRO A 241 -7.81 -26.33 1.40
CA PRO A 241 -9.10 -27.00 1.58
C PRO A 241 -8.91 -28.36 2.28
N LYS A 242 -9.95 -28.86 2.92
CA LYS A 242 -9.93 -30.17 3.59
C LYS A 242 -10.43 -31.27 2.64
N LEU A 243 -9.66 -32.36 2.56
CA LEU A 243 -10.03 -33.55 1.79
C LEU A 243 -10.03 -34.77 2.72
N SER A 244 -11.14 -35.50 2.78
CA SER A 244 -11.32 -36.64 3.69
C SER A 244 -12.08 -37.79 3.02
N LYS A 245 -12.20 -38.91 3.71
CA LYS A 245 -12.99 -40.10 3.34
C LYS A 245 -12.70 -40.58 1.91
N LEU A 246 -11.45 -40.47 1.42
CA LEU A 246 -11.07 -41.01 0.12
C LEU A 246 -11.22 -42.53 0.15
N ALA A 247 -12.10 -43.07 -0.68
CA ALA A 247 -12.40 -44.49 -0.79
C ALA A 247 -12.55 -44.91 -2.26
N ALA A 248 -12.34 -46.19 -2.51
CA ALA A 248 -12.57 -46.79 -3.81
C ALA A 248 -13.50 -47.99 -3.69
N SER A 249 -14.52 -48.05 -4.54
CA SER A 249 -15.42 -49.20 -4.69
C SER A 249 -15.09 -49.91 -6.00
N PRO A 250 -14.41 -51.08 -5.96
CA PRO A 250 -14.08 -51.82 -7.16
C PRO A 250 -15.33 -52.47 -7.82
N GLY A 251 -15.29 -52.58 -9.13
CA GLY A 251 -16.28 -53.27 -9.95
C GLY A 251 -15.63 -53.93 -11.14
N ASN A 252 -16.39 -54.69 -11.94
CA ASN A 252 -15.84 -55.40 -13.11
C ASN A 252 -15.14 -54.42 -14.08
N ARG A 253 -13.81 -54.49 -14.16
CA ARG A 253 -12.94 -53.64 -15.00
C ARG A 253 -13.20 -52.12 -14.80
N ARG A 254 -13.69 -51.74 -13.63
CA ARG A 254 -14.00 -50.37 -13.25
C ARG A 254 -13.77 -50.16 -11.76
N LEU A 255 -13.70 -48.91 -11.37
CA LEU A 255 -13.81 -48.51 -9.97
C LEU A 255 -14.55 -47.17 -9.85
N VAL A 256 -15.11 -46.90 -8.68
CA VAL A 256 -15.66 -45.61 -8.31
C VAL A 256 -14.87 -45.10 -7.16
N LEU A 257 -14.21 -43.96 -7.34
CA LEU A 257 -13.61 -43.16 -6.26
C LEU A 257 -14.67 -42.31 -5.64
N SER A 258 -14.62 -42.10 -4.35
CA SER A 258 -15.44 -41.13 -3.61
C SER A 258 -14.59 -40.44 -2.54
N TRP A 259 -14.94 -39.22 -2.27
CA TRP A 259 -14.25 -38.37 -1.27
C TRP A 259 -15.21 -37.37 -0.68
N VAL A 260 -14.77 -36.69 0.39
CA VAL A 260 -15.45 -35.53 0.97
C VAL A 260 -14.45 -34.39 0.97
N ALA A 261 -14.79 -33.32 0.31
CA ALA A 261 -14.04 -32.06 0.31
C ALA A 261 -14.81 -30.99 1.09
N SER A 262 -14.08 -29.99 1.63
CA SER A 262 -14.67 -28.83 2.30
C SER A 262 -15.39 -27.92 1.29
N SER A 263 -16.28 -27.07 1.79
CA SER A 263 -17.12 -26.19 0.96
C SER A 263 -16.36 -25.09 0.20
N ASP A 264 -15.14 -24.76 0.63
CA ASP A 264 -14.21 -23.84 -0.01
C ASP A 264 -13.49 -24.42 -1.22
N THR A 265 -13.62 -25.77 -1.45
CA THR A 265 -13.01 -26.43 -2.60
C THR A 265 -13.69 -25.98 -3.89
N GLN A 266 -12.92 -25.36 -4.78
CA GLN A 266 -13.37 -24.94 -6.10
C GLN A 266 -13.20 -26.03 -7.16
N LEU A 267 -12.15 -26.82 -7.06
CA LEU A 267 -11.79 -27.78 -8.11
C LEU A 267 -11.20 -29.06 -7.50
N ILE A 268 -11.56 -30.20 -8.08
CA ILE A 268 -10.94 -31.49 -7.79
C ILE A 268 -10.24 -32.02 -9.04
N HIS A 269 -8.96 -32.34 -8.89
CA HIS A 269 -8.22 -33.09 -9.88
C HIS A 269 -8.01 -34.52 -9.42
N VAL A 270 -8.17 -35.49 -10.34
CA VAL A 270 -7.78 -36.89 -10.09
C VAL A 270 -6.72 -37.29 -11.10
N MET A 271 -5.53 -37.54 -10.60
CA MET A 271 -4.41 -38.10 -11.36
C MET A 271 -4.41 -39.61 -11.20
N ARG A 272 -4.19 -40.35 -12.29
CA ARG A 272 -4.06 -41.80 -12.29
C ARG A 272 -2.65 -42.20 -12.73
N ALA A 273 -2.03 -43.11 -11.99
CA ALA A 273 -0.83 -43.86 -12.41
C ALA A 273 -1.11 -45.37 -12.34
N SER A 274 -0.48 -46.16 -13.18
CA SER A 274 -0.72 -47.61 -13.23
C SER A 274 0.59 -48.40 -13.42
N SER A 275 0.64 -49.56 -12.79
CA SER A 275 1.66 -50.58 -13.08
C SER A 275 1.41 -51.37 -14.39
N ALA A 276 0.25 -51.19 -15.02
CA ALA A 276 -0.10 -51.91 -16.24
C ALA A 276 0.64 -51.32 -17.46
N ARG A 277 1.31 -52.19 -18.22
CA ARG A 277 2.00 -51.79 -19.46
C ARG A 277 1.04 -51.11 -20.43
N GLY A 278 1.40 -49.96 -20.99
CA GLY A 278 0.63 -49.19 -21.95
C GLY A 278 -0.50 -48.31 -21.33
N VAL A 279 -0.58 -48.21 -20.03
CA VAL A 279 -1.50 -47.25 -19.36
C VAL A 279 -0.69 -46.03 -18.97
N LYS A 280 -0.95 -44.90 -19.66
CA LYS A 280 -0.28 -43.62 -19.36
C LYS A 280 -0.78 -43.07 -18.02
N ALA A 281 0.18 -42.51 -17.22
CA ALA A 281 -0.16 -41.66 -16.10
C ALA A 281 -0.72 -40.33 -16.61
N GLY A 282 -1.70 -39.76 -15.91
CA GLY A 282 -2.27 -38.48 -16.31
C GLY A 282 -3.51 -38.09 -15.53
N LEU A 283 -4.00 -36.89 -15.82
CA LEU A 283 -5.25 -36.37 -15.33
C LEU A 283 -6.43 -37.18 -15.96
N VAL A 284 -7.27 -37.71 -15.10
CA VAL A 284 -8.43 -38.53 -15.52
C VAL A 284 -9.78 -37.90 -15.12
N TYR A 285 -9.75 -36.90 -14.24
CA TYR A 285 -10.91 -36.13 -13.83
C TYR A 285 -10.50 -34.72 -13.41
N SER A 286 -11.30 -33.74 -13.81
CA SER A 286 -11.27 -32.35 -13.37
C SER A 286 -12.70 -31.86 -13.22
N GLY A 287 -13.10 -31.40 -12.05
CA GLY A 287 -14.47 -30.94 -11.78
C GLY A 287 -14.73 -30.73 -10.29
N THR A 288 -16.00 -30.50 -9.94
CA THR A 288 -16.43 -30.19 -8.56
C THR A 288 -17.14 -31.38 -7.87
N GLY A 289 -17.28 -32.51 -8.55
CA GLY A 289 -18.01 -33.69 -8.03
C GLY A 289 -17.28 -34.39 -6.88
N ALA A 290 -18.02 -35.08 -6.05
CA ALA A 290 -17.51 -35.87 -4.93
C ALA A 290 -17.23 -37.35 -5.34
N ARG A 291 -17.34 -37.70 -6.60
CA ARG A 291 -17.14 -39.04 -7.12
C ARG A 291 -16.59 -39.01 -8.54
N PHE A 292 -15.75 -40.00 -8.83
CA PHE A 292 -15.21 -40.24 -10.18
C PHE A 292 -15.30 -41.74 -10.51
N ARG A 293 -15.77 -42.09 -11.71
CA ARG A 293 -15.81 -43.46 -12.20
C ARG A 293 -14.75 -43.68 -13.27
N ASP A 294 -13.77 -44.52 -12.97
CA ASP A 294 -12.81 -45.04 -13.94
C ASP A 294 -13.26 -46.41 -14.50
N SER A 295 -13.08 -46.65 -15.79
CA SER A 295 -13.55 -47.83 -16.49
C SER A 295 -12.49 -48.35 -17.46
N ARG A 296 -12.74 -49.56 -18.02
CA ARG A 296 -11.82 -50.26 -18.92
C ARG A 296 -10.45 -50.56 -18.31
N LEU A 297 -10.42 -50.78 -17.00
CA LEU A 297 -9.21 -51.10 -16.26
C LEU A 297 -8.71 -52.50 -16.63
N LYS A 298 -7.38 -52.69 -16.63
CA LYS A 298 -6.78 -54.04 -16.82
C LYS A 298 -6.85 -54.78 -15.50
N VAL A 299 -7.52 -55.94 -15.53
CA VAL A 299 -7.66 -56.82 -14.36
C VAL A 299 -6.30 -57.22 -13.81
N GLY A 300 -6.14 -57.20 -12.48
CA GLY A 300 -4.91 -57.50 -11.78
C GLY A 300 -3.88 -56.39 -11.73
N ALA A 301 -4.07 -55.33 -12.53
CA ALA A 301 -3.17 -54.17 -12.48
C ALA A 301 -3.43 -53.29 -11.26
N ARG A 302 -2.38 -52.72 -10.68
CA ARG A 302 -2.44 -51.74 -9.60
C ARG A 302 -2.54 -50.35 -10.18
N TYR A 303 -3.51 -49.58 -9.70
CA TYR A 303 -3.74 -48.17 -10.03
C TYR A 303 -3.57 -47.31 -8.80
N ARG A 304 -2.75 -46.30 -8.90
CA ARG A 304 -2.59 -45.25 -7.88
C ARG A 304 -3.35 -44.02 -8.35
N TYR A 305 -4.27 -43.57 -7.54
CA TYR A 305 -5.02 -42.33 -7.74
C TYR A 305 -4.58 -41.29 -6.73
N THR A 306 -4.29 -40.08 -7.19
CA THR A 306 -4.05 -38.90 -6.37
C THR A 306 -5.22 -37.97 -6.60
N VAL A 307 -5.99 -37.73 -5.57
CA VAL A 307 -7.09 -36.75 -5.57
C VAL A 307 -6.59 -35.49 -4.91
N THR A 308 -6.66 -34.38 -5.64
CA THR A 308 -6.24 -33.06 -5.19
C THR A 308 -7.44 -32.16 -5.14
N ALA A 309 -7.73 -31.58 -3.98
CA ALA A 309 -8.70 -30.50 -3.82
C ALA A 309 -7.97 -29.17 -3.89
N ILE A 310 -8.51 -28.22 -4.60
CA ILE A 310 -7.96 -26.88 -4.86
C ILE A 310 -9.04 -25.87 -4.54
N ASP A 311 -8.72 -24.83 -3.76
CA ASP A 311 -9.63 -23.72 -3.46
C ASP A 311 -9.52 -22.57 -4.47
N GLN A 312 -10.20 -21.47 -4.22
CA GLN A 312 -10.23 -20.30 -5.08
C GLN A 312 -8.89 -19.52 -5.05
N ALA A 313 -8.18 -19.57 -3.93
CA ALA A 313 -6.89 -18.93 -3.76
C ALA A 313 -5.73 -19.74 -4.37
N GLY A 314 -6.00 -20.98 -4.83
CA GLY A 314 -5.02 -21.89 -5.40
C GLY A 314 -4.31 -22.77 -4.37
N ASN A 315 -4.70 -22.71 -3.08
CA ASN A 315 -4.18 -23.65 -2.09
C ASN A 315 -4.69 -25.06 -2.42
N SER A 316 -3.91 -26.07 -2.11
CA SER A 316 -4.29 -27.44 -2.46
C SER A 316 -3.90 -28.46 -1.40
N VAL A 317 -4.68 -29.52 -1.32
CA VAL A 317 -4.41 -30.69 -0.52
C VAL A 317 -4.62 -31.96 -1.36
N SER A 318 -3.72 -32.93 -1.23
CA SER A 318 -3.81 -34.18 -1.97
C SER A 318 -3.91 -35.39 -1.05
N LYS A 319 -4.71 -36.39 -1.47
CA LYS A 319 -4.72 -37.73 -0.88
C LYS A 319 -4.54 -38.79 -1.95
N THR A 320 -3.87 -39.86 -1.60
CA THR A 320 -3.53 -40.95 -2.52
C THR A 320 -4.17 -42.26 -2.08
N LEU A 321 -4.64 -43.04 -3.03
CA LEU A 321 -5.20 -44.38 -2.82
C LEU A 321 -4.67 -45.32 -3.91
N THR A 322 -4.28 -46.53 -3.52
CA THR A 322 -3.87 -47.58 -4.46
C THR A 322 -4.89 -48.72 -4.46
N VAL A 323 -5.33 -49.10 -5.64
CA VAL A 323 -6.36 -50.13 -5.83
C VAL A 323 -5.92 -51.10 -6.90
N THR A 324 -6.14 -52.39 -6.69
CA THR A 324 -6.00 -53.43 -7.74
C THR A 324 -7.33 -53.56 -8.49
N ALA A 325 -7.27 -53.43 -9.82
CA ALA A 325 -8.47 -53.56 -10.64
C ALA A 325 -8.97 -55.01 -10.66
N THR A 326 -10.27 -55.16 -10.45
CA THR A 326 -10.94 -56.48 -10.46
C THR A 326 -11.67 -56.74 -11.78
N GLY A 327 -11.85 -58.05 -12.08
CA GLY A 327 -12.76 -58.51 -13.15
C GLY A 327 -14.19 -58.74 -12.63
N PRO A 328 -14.92 -59.69 -13.21
CA PRO A 328 -16.24 -60.07 -12.69
C PRO A 328 -16.22 -60.55 -11.24
N LEU A 329 -15.08 -61.09 -10.79
CA LEU A 329 -14.84 -61.44 -9.38
C LEU A 329 -14.29 -60.22 -8.64
N LEU A 330 -15.06 -59.70 -7.69
CA LEU A 330 -14.86 -58.36 -7.12
C LEU A 330 -13.97 -58.40 -5.88
N ALA A 331 -14.06 -59.44 -5.07
CA ALA A 331 -13.32 -59.57 -3.82
C ALA A 331 -13.11 -61.07 -3.45
N PRO A 332 -11.96 -61.41 -2.87
CA PRO A 332 -10.73 -60.61 -2.73
C PRO A 332 -10.18 -60.14 -4.08
N ALA A 333 -9.44 -59.03 -4.10
CA ALA A 333 -8.75 -58.63 -5.31
C ALA A 333 -7.71 -59.69 -5.74
N PRO A 334 -7.40 -59.82 -7.04
CA PRO A 334 -6.45 -60.83 -7.50
C PRO A 334 -5.12 -60.76 -6.74
N ALA A 335 -4.73 -61.91 -6.20
CA ALA A 335 -3.52 -62.09 -5.36
C ALA A 335 -3.50 -61.32 -4.03
N GLN A 336 -4.64 -60.81 -3.56
CA GLN A 336 -4.75 -60.11 -2.27
C GLN A 336 -4.38 -61.05 -1.12
N THR A 337 -3.54 -60.59 -0.18
CA THR A 337 -3.32 -61.29 1.08
C THR A 337 -4.43 -60.96 2.05
N VAL A 338 -4.98 -61.96 2.71
CA VAL A 338 -6.04 -61.85 3.71
C VAL A 338 -5.68 -62.63 4.96
N SER A 339 -5.95 -62.07 6.16
CA SER A 339 -5.63 -62.73 7.44
C SER A 339 -6.85 -63.43 8.08
N ARG A 340 -8.02 -63.20 7.55
CA ARG A 340 -9.28 -63.80 7.99
C ARG A 340 -9.99 -64.48 6.80
N PRO A 341 -10.91 -65.45 7.03
CA PRO A 341 -11.66 -66.04 5.96
C PRO A 341 -12.36 -64.99 5.11
N PRO A 342 -12.05 -64.90 3.79
CA PRO A 342 -12.54 -63.83 2.93
C PRO A 342 -14.02 -63.95 2.59
N LEU A 343 -14.65 -62.78 2.35
CA LEU A 343 -15.93 -62.72 1.65
C LEU A 343 -15.65 -62.70 0.14
N LEU A 344 -15.96 -63.79 -0.54
CA LEU A 344 -15.88 -63.88 -2.00
C LEU A 344 -17.09 -63.09 -2.57
N ARG A 345 -16.84 -62.17 -3.47
CA ARG A 345 -17.92 -61.34 -4.10
C ARG A 345 -17.69 -61.31 -5.61
N TRP A 346 -18.78 -61.26 -6.34
CA TRP A 346 -18.78 -61.16 -7.80
C TRP A 346 -19.88 -60.22 -8.31
N THR A 347 -19.82 -59.89 -9.60
CA THR A 347 -20.82 -59.11 -10.27
C THR A 347 -22.08 -59.96 -10.44
N PRO A 348 -23.28 -59.50 -10.02
CA PRO A 348 -24.47 -60.24 -10.22
C PRO A 348 -24.78 -60.41 -11.73
N VAL A 349 -25.34 -61.57 -12.11
CA VAL A 349 -25.74 -61.85 -13.48
C VAL A 349 -27.26 -61.80 -13.55
N LYS A 350 -27.80 -61.06 -14.52
CA LYS A 350 -29.25 -60.93 -14.72
C LYS A 350 -29.88 -62.30 -15.02
N GLY A 351 -30.88 -62.67 -14.27
CA GLY A 351 -31.56 -63.91 -14.41
C GLY A 351 -30.96 -65.13 -13.73
N ALA A 352 -29.77 -64.98 -13.11
CA ALA A 352 -29.19 -66.04 -12.27
C ALA A 352 -29.92 -66.12 -10.94
N GLY A 353 -30.42 -67.30 -10.62
CA GLY A 353 -31.07 -67.62 -9.34
C GLY A 353 -30.08 -68.10 -8.26
N TYR A 354 -28.96 -68.63 -8.67
CA TYR A 354 -27.89 -69.08 -7.76
C TYR A 354 -26.56 -69.08 -8.51
N TYR A 355 -25.46 -69.38 -7.79
CA TYR A 355 -24.09 -69.42 -8.34
C TYR A 355 -23.36 -70.68 -7.86
N ASN A 356 -22.62 -71.36 -8.72
CA ASN A 356 -21.65 -72.35 -8.27
C ASN A 356 -20.34 -71.68 -8.00
N VAL A 357 -19.85 -71.77 -6.75
CA VAL A 357 -18.57 -71.24 -6.31
C VAL A 357 -17.64 -72.37 -6.01
N GLN A 358 -16.48 -72.41 -6.68
CA GLN A 358 -15.50 -73.46 -6.47
C GLN A 358 -14.21 -72.85 -5.92
N LEU A 359 -13.59 -73.50 -4.94
CA LEU A 359 -12.28 -73.16 -4.38
C LEU A 359 -11.28 -74.27 -4.75
N VAL A 360 -10.09 -73.87 -5.20
CA VAL A 360 -9.04 -74.77 -5.68
C VAL A 360 -7.74 -74.46 -4.97
N ARG A 361 -7.04 -75.48 -4.48
CA ARG A 361 -5.70 -75.44 -3.97
C ARG A 361 -4.96 -76.72 -4.40
N GLY A 362 -4.28 -76.70 -5.56
CA GLY A 362 -3.81 -77.87 -6.26
C GLY A 362 -4.97 -78.63 -6.90
N LYS A 363 -5.94 -79.09 -6.13
CA LYS A 363 -7.23 -79.71 -6.56
C LYS A 363 -8.41 -78.91 -6.08
N LYS A 364 -9.61 -79.19 -6.57
CA LYS A 364 -10.88 -78.61 -6.07
C LYS A 364 -11.11 -79.09 -4.62
N ILE A 365 -11.34 -78.12 -3.72
CA ILE A 365 -11.49 -78.39 -2.28
C ILE A 365 -12.81 -77.87 -1.72
N LEU A 366 -13.61 -77.15 -2.54
CA LEU A 366 -14.94 -76.65 -2.18
C LEU A 366 -15.75 -76.49 -3.44
N SER A 367 -17.01 -76.86 -3.37
CA SER A 367 -18.06 -76.43 -4.27
C SER A 367 -19.30 -76.07 -3.44
N THR A 368 -19.89 -74.90 -3.70
CA THR A 368 -21.05 -74.39 -2.95
C THR A 368 -21.95 -73.57 -3.88
N TRP A 369 -23.22 -73.41 -3.49
CA TRP A 369 -24.26 -72.80 -4.36
C TRP A 369 -25.02 -71.67 -3.67
N PRO A 370 -24.39 -70.52 -3.34
CA PRO A 370 -25.11 -69.39 -2.79
C PRO A 370 -26.11 -68.80 -3.78
N ALA A 371 -27.30 -68.39 -3.27
CA ALA A 371 -28.30 -67.68 -4.04
C ALA A 371 -27.94 -66.17 -4.21
N THR A 372 -26.96 -65.70 -3.50
CA THR A 372 -26.47 -64.31 -3.55
C THR A 372 -25.20 -64.20 -4.35
N ASN A 373 -24.83 -62.98 -4.76
CA ASN A 373 -23.57 -62.69 -5.46
C ASN A 373 -22.34 -62.55 -4.51
N HIS A 374 -22.42 -63.24 -3.39
CA HIS A 374 -21.30 -63.30 -2.42
C HIS A 374 -21.35 -64.59 -1.61
N PHE A 375 -20.23 -65.01 -1.09
CA PHE A 375 -20.06 -66.17 -0.23
C PHE A 375 -18.93 -65.91 0.77
N ARG A 376 -19.23 -66.05 2.08
CA ARG A 376 -18.20 -65.99 3.11
C ARG A 376 -17.58 -67.35 3.28
N LEU A 377 -16.28 -67.46 2.99
CA LEU A 377 -15.55 -68.69 3.14
C LEU A 377 -15.44 -69.07 4.65
N PRO A 378 -15.86 -70.29 5.05
CA PRO A 378 -15.70 -70.73 6.43
C PRO A 378 -14.24 -71.04 6.78
N ARG A 379 -13.93 -71.08 8.08
CA ARG A 379 -12.59 -71.50 8.55
C ARG A 379 -12.29 -72.97 8.25
N SER A 380 -13.31 -73.81 8.26
CA SER A 380 -13.19 -75.24 7.94
C SER A 380 -14.51 -75.72 7.29
N TRP A 381 -14.43 -76.71 6.45
CA TRP A 381 -15.57 -77.30 5.72
C TRP A 381 -15.30 -78.75 5.37
N VAL A 382 -16.33 -79.48 4.99
CA VAL A 382 -16.25 -80.86 4.44
C VAL A 382 -16.56 -80.78 2.95
N PHE A 383 -15.76 -81.40 2.11
CA PHE A 383 -16.02 -81.55 0.68
C PHE A 383 -15.56 -82.91 0.23
N GLU A 384 -16.44 -83.66 -0.45
CA GLU A 384 -16.19 -85.06 -0.91
C GLU A 384 -15.65 -85.95 0.22
N GLY A 385 -16.27 -85.89 1.43
CA GLY A 385 -15.94 -86.73 2.57
C GLY A 385 -14.63 -86.25 3.35
N HIS A 386 -13.92 -85.30 2.83
CA HIS A 386 -12.71 -84.82 3.42
C HIS A 386 -12.92 -83.50 4.18
N ARG A 387 -12.32 -83.36 5.38
CA ARG A 387 -12.34 -82.11 6.15
C ARG A 387 -11.17 -81.20 5.71
N TYR A 388 -11.51 -79.98 5.30
CA TYR A 388 -10.58 -78.93 4.91
C TYR A 388 -10.60 -77.81 5.93
N ARG A 389 -9.45 -77.13 6.06
CA ARG A 389 -9.30 -75.94 6.86
C ARG A 389 -8.49 -74.91 6.08
N LEU A 390 -8.72 -73.62 6.27
CA LEU A 390 -7.86 -72.60 5.69
C LEU A 390 -6.50 -72.61 6.35
N HIS A 391 -5.47 -72.80 5.54
CA HIS A 391 -4.04 -72.74 5.92
C HIS A 391 -3.33 -71.67 5.09
N ARG A 392 -2.16 -71.18 5.56
CA ARG A 392 -1.34 -70.25 4.81
C ARG A 392 -1.09 -70.82 3.39
N GLY A 393 -1.28 -69.95 2.38
CA GLY A 393 -1.05 -70.32 0.99
C GLY A 393 -1.98 -69.63 0.00
N VAL A 394 -1.79 -69.97 -1.28
CA VAL A 394 -2.56 -69.39 -2.38
C VAL A 394 -3.79 -70.22 -2.64
N TYR A 395 -4.93 -69.59 -2.78
CA TYR A 395 -6.19 -70.20 -3.16
C TYR A 395 -6.68 -69.56 -4.45
N ARG A 396 -7.19 -70.39 -5.38
CA ARG A 396 -7.91 -69.96 -6.58
C ARG A 396 -9.39 -70.23 -6.42
N TRP A 397 -10.23 -69.39 -6.95
CA TRP A 397 -11.66 -69.55 -6.90
C TRP A 397 -12.32 -69.13 -8.21
N TYR A 398 -13.43 -69.78 -8.52
CA TYR A 398 -14.20 -69.63 -9.76
C TYR A 398 -15.66 -69.54 -9.45
N VAL A 399 -16.48 -68.87 -10.35
CA VAL A 399 -17.92 -68.71 -10.17
C VAL A 399 -18.61 -68.90 -11.49
N TRP A 400 -19.64 -69.67 -11.47
CA TRP A 400 -20.58 -69.89 -12.60
C TRP A 400 -22.00 -69.43 -12.17
N PRO A 401 -22.72 -68.65 -13.00
CA PRO A 401 -24.12 -68.33 -12.73
C PRO A 401 -25.02 -69.54 -13.05
N GLY A 402 -25.98 -69.81 -12.21
CA GLY A 402 -26.98 -70.87 -12.39
C GLY A 402 -28.35 -70.27 -12.72
N PHE A 403 -29.05 -70.89 -13.68
CA PHE A 403 -30.34 -70.39 -14.18
C PHE A 403 -31.45 -71.43 -13.95
N GLY A 404 -32.61 -70.94 -13.60
CA GLY A 404 -33.77 -71.79 -13.27
C GLY A 404 -33.69 -72.39 -11.86
N THR A 405 -34.27 -73.56 -11.63
CA THR A 405 -34.15 -74.24 -10.33
C THR A 405 -32.77 -74.88 -10.16
N PHE A 406 -32.35 -75.07 -8.93
CA PHE A 406 -31.08 -75.74 -8.63
C PHE A 406 -30.97 -77.13 -9.22
N SER A 407 -32.08 -77.88 -9.23
CA SER A 407 -32.19 -79.23 -9.81
C SER A 407 -31.99 -79.25 -11.33
N SER A 408 -32.21 -78.16 -12.04
CA SER A 408 -32.04 -78.09 -13.49
C SER A 408 -30.58 -78.10 -13.96
N ASN A 409 -29.66 -77.89 -13.07
CA ASN A 409 -28.18 -77.93 -13.31
C ASN A 409 -27.76 -77.07 -14.52
N LYS A 410 -28.46 -75.97 -14.81
CA LYS A 410 -28.25 -75.11 -15.96
C LYS A 410 -27.28 -73.96 -15.51
N TYR A 411 -26.03 -74.00 -15.99
CA TYR A 411 -25.00 -73.01 -15.74
C TYR A 411 -24.68 -72.22 -17.00
N GLY A 412 -24.48 -70.96 -16.82
CA GLY A 412 -23.83 -70.09 -17.83
C GLY A 412 -22.31 -70.27 -17.85
N SER A 413 -21.62 -69.51 -18.71
CA SER A 413 -20.19 -69.48 -18.77
C SER A 413 -19.60 -69.03 -17.44
N VAL A 414 -18.42 -69.52 -17.11
CA VAL A 414 -17.66 -69.08 -15.95
C VAL A 414 -17.48 -67.56 -15.97
N LEU A 415 -17.79 -66.89 -14.88
CA LEU A 415 -17.59 -65.45 -14.75
C LEU A 415 -16.10 -65.07 -14.75
N GLY A 416 -15.23 -66.00 -14.32
CA GLY A 416 -13.80 -65.83 -14.29
C GLY A 416 -13.16 -66.63 -13.14
N GLY A 417 -11.85 -66.58 -13.09
CA GLY A 417 -11.06 -67.07 -11.98
C GLY A 417 -10.29 -65.92 -11.28
N SER A 418 -10.18 -66.03 -9.98
CA SER A 418 -9.35 -65.10 -9.16
C SER A 418 -8.58 -65.89 -8.12
N SER A 419 -7.63 -65.25 -7.44
CA SER A 419 -6.84 -65.84 -6.37
C SER A 419 -6.70 -64.92 -5.19
N PHE A 420 -6.46 -65.49 -4.03
CA PHE A 420 -6.04 -64.74 -2.84
C PHE A 420 -4.94 -65.54 -2.10
N VAL A 421 -4.15 -64.86 -1.30
CA VAL A 421 -3.18 -65.46 -0.39
C VAL A 421 -3.78 -65.42 1.01
N PHE A 422 -3.96 -66.57 1.63
CA PHE A 422 -4.36 -66.60 3.05
C PHE A 422 -3.09 -66.62 3.91
N SER A 423 -2.93 -65.67 4.80
CA SER A 423 -1.84 -65.58 5.80
C SER A 423 -2.46 -65.18 7.14
N PRO A 424 -2.83 -66.19 7.99
CA PRO A 424 -3.35 -65.86 9.33
C PRO A 424 -2.32 -65.03 10.10
N GLY A 425 -2.78 -64.04 10.87
CA GLY A 425 -1.96 -63.28 11.78
C GLY A 425 -1.54 -64.12 12.98
#